data_4184f564c818db7926339d60bf27cb4b
#
_entry.id   4184f564c818db7926339d60bf27cb4b
#
_cell.length_a   1.000
_cell.length_b   1.000
_cell.length_c   1.000
_cell.angle_alpha   90.00
_cell.angle_beta   90.00
_cell.angle_gamma   90.00
#
_symmetry.space_group_name_H-M   'P 1'
#
loop_
_entity.id
_entity.type
_entity.pdbx_description
1 polymer ?
#
loop_
_entity_poly.entity_id
_entity_poly.type
_entity_poly.pdbx_seq_one_letter_code
_entity_poly.pdbx_strand_id
1 'polypeptide(L)'
;MFSFSERSRRNLKSPRKIKFNFNVSPQGESFPGRSSFSQELFNNKTSIKIRNAAKESKFIQGMATRTLDPDDYGGYMVQDAAYCFNAVGAFDYAAQQMQVQGKPEFSLLYRVQSETYKSYNQEFVKTWRLKNTDSVVMGPAAEMYVGYESALSRQDAKFLCIAMLPCTMLWPWIASELIDSVDENNPYYGWFEDNKPDTNDKSRLEKFVDFFFTPEDKEKSLLIFHEGLVNELNFFRDACDETLYYYSYFNL
;
A
#
# COMPACT_ATOMS: atom_id res chain seq x y z
N MET A 1 -29.23 -12.11 13.87
CA MET A 1 -28.93 -12.96 12.70
C MET A 1 -29.25 -12.13 11.46
N PHE A 2 -28.29 -11.30 11.01
CA PHE A 2 -28.48 -10.48 9.80
C PHE A 2 -27.85 -11.20 8.62
N SER A 3 -28.69 -11.68 7.72
CA SER A 3 -28.27 -12.22 6.42
C SER A 3 -27.72 -11.08 5.57
N PHE A 4 -26.43 -11.05 5.35
CA PHE A 4 -25.82 -10.20 4.33
C PHE A 4 -26.27 -10.70 2.95
N SER A 5 -27.03 -9.89 2.22
CA SER A 5 -27.50 -10.25 0.90
C SER A 5 -26.32 -10.33 -0.08
N GLU A 6 -26.36 -11.32 -0.99
CA GLU A 6 -25.36 -11.55 -2.04
C GLU A 6 -25.05 -10.33 -2.93
N ARG A 7 -25.86 -9.29 -2.90
CA ARG A 7 -25.60 -8.02 -3.62
C ARG A 7 -24.54 -7.14 -3.00
N SER A 8 -24.26 -7.27 -1.69
CA SER A 8 -23.18 -6.51 -1.03
C SER A 8 -21.78 -7.06 -1.32
N ARG A 9 -21.66 -8.31 -1.74
CA ARG A 9 -20.37 -8.98 -1.98
C ARG A 9 -19.63 -8.49 -3.24
N ARG A 10 -20.30 -7.82 -4.18
CA ARG A 10 -19.72 -7.49 -5.50
C ARG A 10 -19.07 -6.11 -5.61
N ASN A 11 -19.11 -5.25 -4.59
CA ASN A 11 -18.68 -3.86 -4.73
C ASN A 11 -17.68 -3.34 -3.68
N LEU A 12 -17.16 -4.18 -2.81
CA LEU A 12 -16.08 -3.81 -1.89
C LEU A 12 -14.71 -4.00 -2.58
N LYS A 13 -14.45 -3.23 -3.62
CA LYS A 13 -13.11 -3.20 -4.21
C LYS A 13 -12.16 -2.57 -3.21
N SER A 14 -11.08 -3.29 -2.88
CA SER A 14 -9.96 -2.72 -2.14
C SER A 14 -9.54 -1.39 -2.79
N PRO A 15 -9.32 -0.33 -2.01
CA PRO A 15 -8.99 1.00 -2.52
C PRO A 15 -7.76 1.02 -3.41
N ARG A 16 -6.88 0.09 -3.20
CA ARG A 16 -5.55 0.05 -3.79
C ARG A 16 -5.52 -0.54 -5.20
N LYS A 17 -6.63 -1.09 -5.72
CA LYS A 17 -6.79 -1.41 -7.16
C LYS A 17 -7.05 -0.20 -8.06
N ILE A 18 -6.85 1.01 -7.58
CA ILE A 18 -6.98 2.18 -8.44
C ILE A 18 -5.90 2.11 -9.51
N LYS A 19 -6.30 1.78 -10.73
CA LYS A 19 -5.42 1.72 -11.90
C LYS A 19 -4.89 3.13 -12.15
N PHE A 20 -3.65 3.38 -11.79
CA PHE A 20 -2.95 4.61 -12.15
C PHE A 20 -2.97 4.79 -13.67
N ASN A 21 -3.77 5.73 -14.17
CA ASN A 21 -3.80 6.08 -15.58
C ASN A 21 -2.71 7.10 -15.91
N PHE A 22 -1.44 6.73 -15.77
CA PHE A 22 -0.34 7.50 -16.30
C PHE A 22 -0.19 7.21 -17.81
N ASN A 23 -0.50 8.19 -18.65
CA ASN A 23 -0.07 8.19 -20.04
C ASN A 23 1.40 8.67 -20.20
N VAL A 24 2.22 8.53 -19.17
CA VAL A 24 3.67 8.66 -19.29
C VAL A 24 4.19 7.25 -19.58
N SER A 25 4.19 6.92 -20.86
CA SER A 25 5.02 5.83 -21.35
C SER A 25 6.45 6.34 -21.28
N PRO A 26 7.33 5.79 -20.44
CA PRO A 26 8.75 6.03 -20.61
C PRO A 26 9.09 5.46 -22.00
N GLN A 27 9.28 6.32 -22.99
CA GLN A 27 9.93 5.92 -24.25
C GLN A 27 11.42 5.71 -23.92
N GLY A 28 11.71 4.63 -23.22
CA GLY A 28 13.04 4.23 -22.85
C GLY A 28 13.11 2.72 -22.92
N GLU A 29 13.97 2.23 -23.80
CA GLU A 29 14.28 0.81 -23.93
C GLU A 29 14.63 0.24 -22.56
N SER A 30 14.00 -0.86 -22.18
CA SER A 30 14.47 -1.70 -21.10
C SER A 30 15.88 -2.16 -21.47
N PHE A 31 16.89 -1.72 -20.73
CA PHE A 31 18.26 -2.21 -20.93
C PHE A 31 18.27 -3.71 -20.65
N PRO A 32 18.48 -4.59 -21.63
CA PRO A 32 18.54 -6.02 -21.41
C PRO A 32 19.71 -6.34 -20.46
N GLY A 33 19.39 -6.97 -19.32
CA GLY A 33 20.39 -7.44 -18.35
C GLY A 33 20.53 -6.62 -17.07
N ARG A 34 19.77 -5.53 -16.86
CA ARG A 34 19.75 -4.81 -15.58
C ARG A 34 18.71 -5.43 -14.67
N SER A 35 19.12 -5.86 -13.46
CA SER A 35 18.16 -6.29 -12.45
C SER A 35 17.20 -5.14 -12.12
N SER A 36 15.93 -5.47 -11.88
CA SER A 36 14.92 -4.47 -11.54
C SER A 36 15.20 -3.85 -10.19
N PHE A 37 15.33 -2.53 -10.11
CA PHE A 37 15.57 -1.82 -8.87
C PHE A 37 14.50 -2.11 -7.82
N SER A 38 13.22 -2.06 -8.20
CA SER A 38 12.08 -2.37 -7.32
C SER A 38 12.15 -3.81 -6.81
N GLN A 39 12.49 -4.77 -7.67
CA GLN A 39 12.63 -6.17 -7.28
C GLN A 39 13.86 -6.43 -6.39
N GLU A 40 14.95 -5.68 -6.56
CA GLU A 40 16.09 -5.74 -5.64
C GLU A 40 15.72 -5.27 -4.23
N LEU A 41 14.90 -4.21 -4.12
CA LEU A 41 14.36 -3.77 -2.83
C LEU A 41 13.47 -4.85 -2.20
N PHE A 42 12.54 -5.41 -2.97
CA PHE A 42 11.56 -6.40 -2.50
C PHE A 42 12.20 -7.74 -2.09
N ASN A 43 13.26 -8.14 -2.78
CA ASN A 43 13.96 -9.40 -2.53
C ASN A 43 15.19 -9.25 -1.63
N ASN A 44 15.42 -8.07 -1.03
CA ASN A 44 16.45 -7.87 -0.02
C ASN A 44 16.18 -8.77 1.19
N LYS A 45 17.25 -9.24 1.86
CA LYS A 45 17.13 -10.18 3.00
C LYS A 45 16.21 -9.65 4.12
N THR A 46 16.31 -8.36 4.44
CA THR A 46 15.46 -7.72 5.46
C THR A 46 14.02 -7.60 4.97
N SER A 47 13.80 -7.21 3.71
CA SER A 47 12.47 -7.16 3.10
C SER A 47 11.76 -8.52 3.14
N ILE A 48 12.50 -9.61 2.87
CA ILE A 48 11.98 -10.98 2.96
C ILE A 48 11.52 -11.30 4.39
N LYS A 49 12.28 -10.90 5.41
CA LYS A 49 11.88 -11.11 6.81
C LYS A 49 10.57 -10.37 7.13
N ILE A 50 10.49 -9.07 6.74
CA ILE A 50 9.32 -8.23 7.06
C ILE A 50 8.08 -8.72 6.31
N ARG A 51 8.18 -9.00 4.99
CA ARG A 51 7.02 -9.47 4.21
C ARG A 51 6.51 -10.84 4.67
N ASN A 52 7.41 -11.74 5.11
CA ASN A 52 6.99 -13.01 5.70
C ASN A 52 6.25 -12.78 7.03
N ALA A 53 6.74 -11.88 7.89
CA ALA A 53 6.03 -11.50 9.11
C ALA A 53 4.65 -10.90 8.81
N ALA A 54 4.52 -10.11 7.74
CA ALA A 54 3.23 -9.57 7.30
C ALA A 54 2.27 -10.68 6.84
N LYS A 55 2.75 -11.63 6.02
CA LYS A 55 1.97 -12.79 5.59
C LYS A 55 1.51 -13.64 6.78
N GLU A 56 2.37 -13.82 7.78
CA GLU A 56 2.08 -14.62 8.99
C GLU A 56 1.33 -13.84 10.09
N SER A 57 0.96 -12.58 9.87
CA SER A 57 0.20 -11.79 10.84
C SER A 57 -1.16 -12.42 11.14
N LYS A 58 -1.66 -12.19 12.37
CA LYS A 58 -2.98 -12.68 12.82
C LYS A 58 -4.09 -12.24 11.85
N PHE A 59 -4.02 -11.02 11.34
CA PHE A 59 -4.99 -10.48 10.38
C PHE A 59 -5.02 -11.28 9.07
N ILE A 60 -3.87 -11.45 8.42
CA ILE A 60 -3.79 -12.15 7.12
C ILE A 60 -4.12 -13.64 7.27
N GLN A 61 -3.55 -14.31 8.27
CA GLN A 61 -3.84 -15.72 8.52
C GLN A 61 -5.29 -15.93 8.98
N GLY A 62 -5.83 -15.01 9.79
CA GLY A 62 -7.23 -15.03 10.21
C GLY A 62 -8.21 -14.90 9.04
N MET A 63 -7.90 -14.04 8.05
CA MET A 63 -8.66 -13.99 6.80
C MET A 63 -8.57 -15.30 6.03
N ALA A 64 -7.36 -15.81 5.80
CA ALA A 64 -7.13 -17.03 5.01
C ALA A 64 -7.85 -18.24 5.61
N THR A 65 -7.81 -18.40 6.93
CA THR A 65 -8.42 -19.51 7.66
C THR A 65 -9.86 -19.27 8.10
N ARG A 66 -10.45 -18.13 7.77
CA ARG A 66 -11.83 -17.74 8.16
C ARG A 66 -12.01 -17.61 9.68
N THR A 67 -10.96 -17.25 10.41
CA THR A 67 -10.98 -17.08 11.87
C THR A 67 -10.86 -15.63 12.31
N LEU A 68 -10.65 -14.69 11.38
CA LEU A 68 -10.61 -13.25 11.68
C LEU A 68 -11.97 -12.77 12.17
N ASP A 69 -11.96 -11.95 13.22
CA ASP A 69 -13.15 -11.27 13.68
C ASP A 69 -13.65 -10.27 12.61
N PRO A 70 -14.93 -10.28 12.24
CA PRO A 70 -15.49 -9.27 11.33
C PRO A 70 -15.31 -7.83 11.80
N ASP A 71 -15.25 -7.58 13.09
CA ASP A 71 -15.01 -6.23 13.66
C ASP A 71 -13.56 -5.79 13.42
N ASP A 72 -12.57 -6.70 13.54
CA ASP A 72 -11.17 -6.43 13.18
C ASP A 72 -11.04 -6.05 11.70
N TYR A 73 -11.74 -6.79 10.82
CA TYR A 73 -11.77 -6.47 9.38
C TYR A 73 -12.44 -5.12 9.10
N GLY A 74 -13.57 -4.84 9.74
CA GLY A 74 -14.28 -3.57 9.62
C GLY A 74 -13.44 -2.39 10.09
N GLY A 75 -12.77 -2.54 11.24
CA GLY A 75 -11.83 -1.56 11.79
C GLY A 75 -10.68 -1.27 10.83
N TYR A 76 -10.05 -2.30 10.29
CA TYR A 76 -9.02 -2.18 9.27
C TYR A 76 -9.48 -1.35 8.06
N MET A 77 -10.66 -1.63 7.52
CA MET A 77 -11.20 -0.88 6.37
C MET A 77 -11.44 0.60 6.68
N VAL A 78 -11.91 0.91 7.90
CA VAL A 78 -12.10 2.29 8.36
C VAL A 78 -10.76 3.01 8.51
N GLN A 79 -9.74 2.35 9.07
CA GLN A 79 -8.40 2.91 9.22
C GLN A 79 -7.70 3.12 7.87
N ASP A 80 -7.91 2.24 6.88
CA ASP A 80 -7.40 2.40 5.53
C ASP A 80 -7.99 3.65 4.85
N ALA A 81 -9.30 3.89 5.02
CA ALA A 81 -9.93 5.13 4.54
C ALA A 81 -9.39 6.38 5.26
N ALA A 82 -9.19 6.31 6.59
CA ALA A 82 -8.62 7.40 7.37
C ALA A 82 -7.18 7.70 6.95
N TYR A 83 -6.37 6.66 6.73
CA TYR A 83 -5.02 6.80 6.16
C TYR A 83 -5.06 7.50 4.80
N CYS A 84 -5.85 7.01 3.85
CA CYS A 84 -5.97 7.63 2.53
C CYS A 84 -6.41 9.10 2.61
N PHE A 85 -7.32 9.44 3.52
CA PHE A 85 -7.77 10.83 3.73
C PHE A 85 -6.62 11.73 4.22
N ASN A 86 -5.88 11.29 5.23
CA ASN A 86 -4.84 12.08 5.87
C ASN A 86 -3.53 12.14 5.07
N ALA A 87 -3.23 11.13 4.24
CA ALA A 87 -2.04 11.09 3.40
C ALA A 87 -2.09 12.07 2.20
N VAL A 88 -3.27 12.53 1.79
CA VAL A 88 -3.46 13.47 0.65
C VAL A 88 -2.51 14.66 0.74
N GLY A 89 -2.39 15.27 1.92
CA GLY A 89 -1.54 16.44 2.13
C GLY A 89 -0.05 16.21 1.85
N ALA A 90 0.46 15.01 2.14
CA ALA A 90 1.84 14.65 1.86
C ALA A 90 2.10 14.57 0.35
N PHE A 91 1.16 13.98 -0.40
CA PHE A 91 1.27 13.87 -1.86
C PHE A 91 1.08 15.20 -2.58
N ASP A 92 0.14 16.04 -2.14
CA ASP A 92 -0.03 17.40 -2.69
C ASP A 92 1.24 18.24 -2.47
N TYR A 93 1.83 18.18 -1.27
CA TYR A 93 3.09 18.86 -0.97
C TYR A 93 4.26 18.33 -1.81
N ALA A 94 4.43 17.01 -1.88
CA ALA A 94 5.47 16.39 -2.69
C ALA A 94 5.34 16.76 -4.17
N ALA A 95 4.12 16.79 -4.71
CA ALA A 95 3.87 17.20 -6.08
C ALA A 95 4.34 18.63 -6.35
N GLN A 96 4.05 19.56 -5.43
CA GLN A 96 4.51 20.94 -5.53
C GLN A 96 6.04 21.04 -5.46
N GLN A 97 6.68 20.34 -4.52
CA GLN A 97 8.14 20.33 -4.38
C GLN A 97 8.83 19.79 -5.64
N MET A 98 8.32 18.70 -6.20
CA MET A 98 8.89 18.11 -7.42
C MET A 98 8.70 19.02 -8.64
N GLN A 99 7.61 19.76 -8.73
CA GLN A 99 7.42 20.76 -9.77
C GLN A 99 8.44 21.89 -9.67
N VAL A 100 8.68 22.42 -8.48
CA VAL A 100 9.68 23.50 -8.22
C VAL A 100 11.10 23.01 -8.53
N GLN A 101 11.41 21.74 -8.26
CA GLN A 101 12.72 21.15 -8.54
C GLN A 101 12.90 20.73 -10.00
N GLY A 102 11.96 21.01 -10.90
CA GLY A 102 12.05 20.66 -12.31
C GLY A 102 11.94 19.14 -12.58
N LYS A 103 11.22 18.41 -11.73
CA LYS A 103 10.95 16.96 -11.84
C LYS A 103 9.46 16.71 -12.13
N PRO A 104 8.96 17.06 -13.33
CA PRO A 104 7.52 17.04 -13.62
C PRO A 104 6.92 15.64 -13.58
N GLU A 105 7.69 14.58 -13.84
CA GLU A 105 7.21 13.19 -13.80
C GLU A 105 6.85 12.78 -12.37
N PHE A 106 7.70 13.11 -11.38
CA PHE A 106 7.42 12.90 -9.96
C PHE A 106 6.23 13.75 -9.49
N SER A 107 6.18 15.01 -9.92
CA SER A 107 5.04 15.90 -9.63
C SER A 107 3.72 15.30 -10.13
N LEU A 108 3.71 14.77 -11.34
CA LEU A 108 2.52 14.12 -11.91
C LEU A 108 2.16 12.84 -11.14
N LEU A 109 3.15 12.01 -10.79
CA LEU A 109 2.94 10.80 -9.99
C LEU A 109 2.19 11.13 -8.69
N TYR A 110 2.67 12.11 -7.95
CA TYR A 110 2.08 12.46 -6.66
C TYR A 110 0.72 13.16 -6.77
N ARG A 111 0.48 13.97 -7.81
CA ARG A 111 -0.85 14.53 -8.07
C ARG A 111 -1.87 13.43 -8.35
N VAL A 112 -1.51 12.45 -9.16
CA VAL A 112 -2.40 11.33 -9.46
C VAL A 112 -2.68 10.50 -8.21
N GLN A 113 -1.68 10.28 -7.36
CA GLN A 113 -1.89 9.57 -6.09
C GLN A 113 -2.85 10.34 -5.16
N SER A 114 -2.66 11.64 -5.02
CA SER A 114 -3.56 12.51 -4.24
C SER A 114 -5.00 12.42 -4.75
N GLU A 115 -5.23 12.58 -6.06
CA GLU A 115 -6.57 12.48 -6.65
C GLU A 115 -7.18 11.08 -6.50
N THR A 116 -6.34 10.08 -6.55
CA THR A 116 -6.71 8.68 -6.31
C THR A 116 -7.28 8.50 -4.90
N TYR A 117 -6.59 9.00 -3.88
CA TYR A 117 -7.04 8.92 -2.50
C TYR A 117 -8.30 9.76 -2.23
N LYS A 118 -8.40 10.95 -2.82
CA LYS A 118 -9.62 11.77 -2.77
C LYS A 118 -10.82 11.03 -3.35
N SER A 119 -10.65 10.38 -4.51
CA SER A 119 -11.71 9.60 -5.17
C SER A 119 -12.11 8.38 -4.34
N TYR A 120 -11.14 7.67 -3.77
CA TYR A 120 -11.40 6.54 -2.89
C TYR A 120 -12.23 6.96 -1.68
N ASN A 121 -11.85 8.02 -0.99
CA ASN A 121 -12.58 8.50 0.18
C ASN A 121 -14.03 8.88 -0.15
N GLN A 122 -14.27 9.49 -1.31
CA GLN A 122 -15.63 9.79 -1.76
C GLN A 122 -16.48 8.52 -1.97
N GLU A 123 -15.89 7.49 -2.56
CA GLU A 123 -16.58 6.21 -2.78
C GLU A 123 -16.77 5.43 -1.48
N PHE A 124 -15.76 5.43 -0.60
CA PHE A 124 -15.83 4.78 0.70
C PHE A 124 -16.98 5.32 1.56
N VAL A 125 -17.11 6.63 1.66
CA VAL A 125 -18.20 7.29 2.39
C VAL A 125 -19.57 6.84 1.87
N LYS A 126 -19.75 6.73 0.56
CA LYS A 126 -21.00 6.25 -0.05
C LYS A 126 -21.26 4.77 0.25
N THR A 127 -20.24 3.94 0.07
CA THR A 127 -20.35 2.48 0.21
C THR A 127 -20.65 2.08 1.66
N TRP A 128 -19.93 2.68 2.61
CA TRP A 128 -20.06 2.38 4.04
C TRP A 128 -21.07 3.26 4.76
N ARG A 129 -21.73 4.18 4.05
CA ARG A 129 -22.72 5.12 4.60
C ARG A 129 -22.19 5.95 5.77
N LEU A 130 -20.91 6.26 5.76
CA LEU A 130 -20.29 7.17 6.72
C LEU A 130 -20.71 8.60 6.41
N LYS A 131 -20.82 9.45 7.42
CA LYS A 131 -21.15 10.88 7.22
C LYS A 131 -19.96 11.64 6.65
N ASN A 132 -18.77 11.39 7.19
CA ASN A 132 -17.49 11.88 6.67
C ASN A 132 -16.33 11.02 7.25
N THR A 133 -15.13 11.14 6.68
CA THR A 133 -13.93 10.43 7.11
C THR A 133 -13.03 11.26 8.04
N ASP A 134 -13.23 12.56 8.11
CA ASP A 134 -12.44 13.49 8.94
C ASP A 134 -12.76 13.36 10.44
N SER A 135 -13.87 12.72 10.79
CA SER A 135 -14.20 12.40 12.19
C SER A 135 -13.63 11.05 12.67
N VAL A 136 -12.98 10.29 11.79
CA VAL A 136 -12.35 9.03 12.17
C VAL A 136 -11.01 9.33 12.84
N VAL A 137 -10.86 8.89 14.08
CA VAL A 137 -9.58 8.95 14.79
C VAL A 137 -8.69 7.85 14.22
N MET A 138 -7.50 8.22 13.75
CA MET A 138 -6.52 7.25 13.30
C MET A 138 -5.98 6.43 14.47
N GLY A 139 -5.84 5.13 14.25
CA GLY A 139 -5.07 4.25 15.13
C GLY A 139 -3.57 4.48 14.99
N PRO A 140 -2.77 3.94 15.92
CA PRO A 140 -1.32 4.16 15.97
C PRO A 140 -0.59 3.82 14.68
N ALA A 141 -0.96 2.72 14.00
CA ALA A 141 -0.33 2.32 12.74
C ALA A 141 -0.62 3.30 11.59
N ALA A 142 -1.87 3.77 11.48
CA ALA A 142 -2.25 4.75 10.48
C ALA A 142 -1.55 6.11 10.72
N GLU A 143 -1.48 6.56 11.99
CA GLU A 143 -0.75 7.78 12.37
C GLU A 143 0.74 7.70 12.04
N MET A 144 1.39 6.57 12.37
CA MET A 144 2.80 6.33 12.06
C MET A 144 3.04 6.38 10.55
N TYR A 145 2.20 5.74 9.76
CA TYR A 145 2.37 5.68 8.31
C TYR A 145 2.18 7.06 7.66
N VAL A 146 1.10 7.77 7.99
CA VAL A 146 0.84 9.13 7.50
C VAL A 146 1.95 10.09 7.93
N GLY A 147 2.38 10.01 9.19
CA GLY A 147 3.48 10.81 9.73
C GLY A 147 4.79 10.57 8.99
N TYR A 148 5.11 9.31 8.70
CA TYR A 148 6.28 8.92 7.94
C TYR A 148 6.28 9.49 6.51
N GLU A 149 5.19 9.30 5.76
CA GLU A 149 5.07 9.84 4.40
C GLU A 149 5.09 11.37 4.38
N SER A 150 4.45 12.01 5.36
CA SER A 150 4.46 13.47 5.52
C SER A 150 5.87 14.00 5.80
N ALA A 151 6.64 13.35 6.67
CA ALA A 151 8.02 13.71 6.95
C ALA A 151 8.89 13.55 5.70
N LEU A 152 8.78 12.41 5.01
CA LEU A 152 9.54 12.12 3.80
C LEU A 152 9.23 13.10 2.67
N SER A 153 7.96 13.47 2.48
CA SER A 153 7.54 14.46 1.48
C SER A 153 8.22 15.81 1.66
N ARG A 154 8.54 16.19 2.91
CA ARG A 154 9.20 17.45 3.27
C ARG A 154 10.72 17.37 3.22
N GLN A 155 11.29 16.22 3.60
CA GLN A 155 12.74 16.04 3.67
C GLN A 155 13.33 15.73 2.29
N ASP A 156 12.73 14.79 1.55
CA ASP A 156 13.16 14.40 0.22
C ASP A 156 12.01 13.77 -0.57
N ALA A 157 11.20 14.62 -1.17
CA ALA A 157 10.01 14.21 -1.92
C ALA A 157 10.30 13.24 -3.08
N LYS A 158 11.54 13.22 -3.64
CA LYS A 158 11.93 12.22 -4.66
C LYS A 158 11.65 10.80 -4.18
N PHE A 159 11.95 10.52 -2.91
CA PHE A 159 11.88 9.17 -2.36
C PHE A 159 10.49 8.77 -1.84
N LEU A 160 9.50 9.65 -1.85
CA LEU A 160 8.14 9.30 -1.41
C LEU A 160 7.55 8.14 -2.24
N CYS A 161 7.88 8.04 -3.54
CA CYS A 161 7.45 6.91 -4.37
C CYS A 161 8.05 5.56 -3.93
N ILE A 162 9.20 5.56 -3.25
CA ILE A 162 9.77 4.35 -2.64
C ILE A 162 8.95 3.92 -1.43
N ALA A 163 8.47 4.87 -0.62
CA ALA A 163 7.57 4.58 0.51
C ALA A 163 6.20 4.02 0.07
N MET A 164 5.76 4.32 -1.15
CA MET A 164 4.52 3.78 -1.75
C MET A 164 4.66 2.35 -2.28
N LEU A 165 5.88 1.91 -2.62
CA LEU A 165 6.12 0.59 -3.23
C LEU A 165 5.65 -0.59 -2.36
N PRO A 166 5.87 -0.60 -1.02
CA PRO A 166 5.46 -1.70 -0.16
C PRO A 166 4.00 -2.10 -0.36
N CYS A 167 3.09 -1.15 -0.32
CA CYS A 167 1.68 -1.37 -0.59
C CYS A 167 1.44 -2.04 -1.95
N THR A 168 2.09 -1.54 -3.00
CA THR A 168 1.92 -2.01 -4.38
C THR A 168 2.47 -3.41 -4.60
N MET A 169 3.47 -3.82 -3.82
CA MET A 169 4.18 -5.09 -4.01
C MET A 169 3.78 -6.16 -2.98
N LEU A 170 3.57 -5.77 -1.72
CA LEU A 170 3.30 -6.71 -0.63
C LEU A 170 1.93 -7.36 -0.74
N TRP A 171 0.88 -6.59 -0.99
CA TRP A 171 -0.49 -7.10 -1.04
C TRP A 171 -0.71 -8.08 -2.20
N PRO A 172 -0.28 -7.75 -3.45
CA PRO A 172 -0.36 -8.71 -4.55
C PRO A 172 0.45 -9.98 -4.29
N TRP A 173 1.61 -9.85 -3.65
CA TRP A 173 2.42 -11.01 -3.28
C TRP A 173 1.71 -11.88 -2.24
N ILE A 174 1.18 -11.32 -1.14
CA ILE A 174 0.41 -12.07 -0.12
C ILE A 174 -0.79 -12.78 -0.77
N ALA A 175 -1.55 -12.06 -1.60
CA ALA A 175 -2.71 -12.61 -2.28
C ALA A 175 -2.33 -13.78 -3.19
N SER A 176 -1.25 -13.64 -3.95
CA SER A 176 -0.76 -14.72 -4.83
C SER A 176 -0.28 -15.96 -4.08
N GLU A 177 0.33 -15.76 -2.89
CA GLU A 177 0.82 -16.85 -2.06
C GLU A 177 -0.30 -17.69 -1.42
N LEU A 178 -1.45 -17.05 -1.14
CA LEU A 178 -2.48 -17.66 -0.29
C LEU A 178 -3.78 -18.01 -1.01
N ILE A 179 -4.12 -17.34 -2.11
CA ILE A 179 -5.47 -17.45 -2.73
C ILE A 179 -5.86 -18.87 -3.10
N ASP A 180 -4.91 -19.69 -3.57
CA ASP A 180 -5.19 -21.06 -3.97
C ASP A 180 -5.52 -21.98 -2.77
N SER A 181 -5.23 -21.55 -1.55
CA SER A 181 -5.56 -22.24 -0.30
C SER A 181 -6.82 -21.69 0.40
N VAL A 182 -7.37 -20.57 -0.08
CA VAL A 182 -8.53 -19.91 0.51
C VAL A 182 -9.81 -20.40 -0.17
N ASP A 183 -10.77 -20.91 0.62
CA ASP A 183 -12.09 -21.32 0.11
C ASP A 183 -12.84 -20.12 -0.51
N GLU A 184 -13.37 -20.27 -1.71
CA GLU A 184 -14.17 -19.24 -2.40
C GLU A 184 -15.42 -18.79 -1.60
N ASN A 185 -15.93 -19.64 -0.69
CA ASN A 185 -17.01 -19.28 0.23
C ASN A 185 -16.54 -18.55 1.49
N ASN A 186 -15.23 -18.32 1.64
CA ASN A 186 -14.69 -17.53 2.74
C ASN A 186 -15.16 -16.08 2.61
N PRO A 187 -15.69 -15.44 3.67
CA PRO A 187 -16.17 -14.06 3.61
C PRO A 187 -15.08 -13.05 3.21
N TYR A 188 -13.82 -13.40 3.41
CA TYR A 188 -12.65 -12.57 3.07
C TYR A 188 -12.02 -12.93 1.72
N TYR A 189 -12.54 -13.91 0.98
CA TYR A 189 -12.00 -14.32 -0.32
C TYR A 189 -11.84 -13.14 -1.29
N GLY A 190 -12.80 -12.21 -1.28
CA GLY A 190 -12.76 -11.01 -2.11
C GLY A 190 -11.52 -10.13 -1.86
N TRP A 191 -10.94 -10.13 -0.66
CA TRP A 191 -9.69 -9.41 -0.41
C TRP A 191 -8.52 -10.03 -1.19
N PHE A 192 -8.42 -11.36 -1.22
CA PHE A 192 -7.38 -12.08 -1.96
C PHE A 192 -7.59 -11.95 -3.48
N GLU A 193 -8.83 -12.12 -3.96
CA GLU A 193 -9.17 -11.96 -5.37
C GLU A 193 -8.88 -10.54 -5.85
N ASP A 194 -9.27 -9.54 -5.07
CA ASP A 194 -9.06 -8.13 -5.38
C ASP A 194 -7.60 -7.71 -5.38
N ASN A 195 -6.75 -8.33 -4.59
CA ASN A 195 -5.33 -8.01 -4.51
C ASN A 195 -4.44 -8.90 -5.39
N LYS A 196 -4.94 -10.04 -5.89
CA LYS A 196 -4.20 -10.85 -6.86
C LYS A 196 -3.90 -10.03 -8.12
N PRO A 197 -2.65 -10.03 -8.61
CA PRO A 197 -2.30 -9.30 -9.82
C PRO A 197 -3.02 -9.90 -11.05
N ASP A 198 -3.56 -9.05 -11.92
CA ASP A 198 -4.23 -9.47 -13.15
C ASP A 198 -3.24 -10.08 -14.17
N THR A 199 -1.98 -9.69 -14.10
CA THR A 199 -0.89 -10.12 -14.98
C THR A 199 0.41 -10.27 -14.20
N ASN A 200 1.37 -11.00 -14.76
CA ASN A 200 2.73 -11.08 -14.21
C ASN A 200 3.57 -9.82 -14.50
N ASP A 201 2.98 -8.80 -15.10
CA ASP A 201 3.65 -7.54 -15.39
C ASP A 201 3.85 -6.71 -14.12
N LYS A 202 4.97 -6.01 -14.07
CA LYS A 202 5.21 -5.01 -13.03
C LYS A 202 4.14 -3.93 -13.03
N SER A 203 3.78 -3.48 -11.84
CA SER A 203 2.95 -2.30 -11.67
C SER A 203 3.58 -1.06 -12.32
N ARG A 204 2.77 -0.04 -12.57
CA ARG A 204 3.29 1.23 -13.10
C ARG A 204 4.26 1.92 -12.16
N LEU A 205 4.04 1.80 -10.85
CA LEU A 205 4.93 2.37 -9.85
C LEU A 205 6.30 1.65 -9.85
N GLU A 206 6.32 0.32 -9.95
CA GLU A 206 7.56 -0.43 -10.10
C GLU A 206 8.34 0.01 -11.36
N LYS A 207 7.64 0.11 -12.51
CA LYS A 207 8.24 0.58 -13.77
C LYS A 207 8.78 2.01 -13.64
N PHE A 208 8.06 2.89 -12.93
CA PHE A 208 8.50 4.27 -12.67
C PHE A 208 9.77 4.28 -11.83
N VAL A 209 9.80 3.53 -10.72
CA VAL A 209 10.97 3.43 -9.85
C VAL A 209 12.16 2.81 -10.59
N ASP A 210 11.95 1.73 -11.33
CA ASP A 210 13.01 1.08 -12.13
C ASP A 210 13.63 2.03 -13.17
N PHE A 211 12.87 3.00 -13.66
CA PHE A 211 13.36 3.98 -14.63
C PHE A 211 14.11 5.16 -13.99
N PHE A 212 13.60 5.71 -12.89
CA PHE A 212 14.12 6.97 -12.31
C PHE A 212 15.13 6.78 -11.18
N PHE A 213 15.30 5.56 -10.65
CA PHE A 213 16.23 5.30 -9.57
C PHE A 213 17.47 4.56 -10.07
N THR A 214 18.62 4.90 -9.47
CA THR A 214 19.94 4.41 -9.88
C THR A 214 20.61 3.66 -8.72
N PRO A 215 21.70 2.91 -8.95
CA PRO A 215 22.43 2.23 -7.88
C PRO A 215 22.86 3.14 -6.73
N GLU A 216 23.10 4.43 -7.00
CA GLU A 216 23.48 5.43 -6.00
C GLU A 216 22.33 5.73 -5.02
N ASP A 217 21.08 5.54 -5.45
CA ASP A 217 19.90 5.72 -4.61
C ASP A 217 19.60 4.50 -3.70
N LYS A 218 20.31 3.37 -3.91
CA LYS A 218 19.91 2.07 -3.38
C LYS A 218 19.89 1.99 -1.86
N GLU A 219 20.91 2.46 -1.20
CA GLU A 219 21.03 2.38 0.28
C GLU A 219 19.88 3.13 0.95
N LYS A 220 19.65 4.37 0.53
CA LYS A 220 18.55 5.20 1.03
C LYS A 220 17.18 4.59 0.69
N SER A 221 17.03 4.08 -0.53
CA SER A 221 15.79 3.41 -0.95
C SER A 221 15.49 2.16 -0.13
N LEU A 222 16.51 1.37 0.23
CA LEU A 222 16.33 0.19 1.09
C LEU A 222 15.77 0.58 2.46
N LEU A 223 16.34 1.59 3.11
CA LEU A 223 15.85 2.05 4.42
C LEU A 223 14.39 2.51 4.34
N ILE A 224 14.07 3.31 3.33
CA ILE A 224 12.71 3.83 3.12
C ILE A 224 11.73 2.70 2.78
N PHE A 225 12.12 1.76 1.95
CA PHE A 225 11.31 0.63 1.57
C PHE A 225 11.03 -0.31 2.76
N HIS A 226 12.05 -0.57 3.59
CA HIS A 226 11.89 -1.39 4.79
C HIS A 226 10.94 -0.74 5.80
N GLU A 227 11.08 0.56 6.04
CA GLU A 227 10.15 1.29 6.92
C GLU A 227 8.72 1.24 6.37
N GLY A 228 8.54 1.42 5.07
CA GLY A 228 7.24 1.26 4.44
C GLY A 228 6.67 -0.16 4.59
N LEU A 229 7.49 -1.22 4.47
CA LEU A 229 7.05 -2.60 4.73
C LEU A 229 6.66 -2.80 6.20
N VAL A 230 7.37 -2.19 7.14
CA VAL A 230 7.01 -2.24 8.58
C VAL A 230 5.68 -1.53 8.82
N ASN A 231 5.44 -0.41 8.15
CA ASN A 231 4.16 0.30 8.25
C ASN A 231 3.00 -0.56 7.70
N GLU A 232 3.19 -1.27 6.59
CA GLU A 232 2.18 -2.23 6.08
C GLU A 232 1.93 -3.38 7.06
N LEU A 233 2.99 -3.97 7.63
CA LEU A 233 2.89 -5.01 8.65
C LEU A 233 2.14 -4.48 9.87
N ASN A 234 2.47 -3.28 10.34
CA ASN A 234 1.83 -2.67 11.50
C ASN A 234 0.35 -2.39 11.25
N PHE A 235 -0.02 -2.06 10.03
CA PHE A 235 -1.42 -1.87 9.66
C PHE A 235 -2.25 -3.15 9.86
N PHE A 236 -1.68 -4.32 9.52
CA PHE A 236 -2.30 -5.61 9.79
C PHE A 236 -2.32 -5.95 11.30
N ARG A 237 -1.26 -5.60 12.04
CA ARG A 237 -1.13 -5.88 13.47
C ARG A 237 -2.09 -5.04 14.30
N ASP A 238 -2.17 -3.73 13.99
CA ASP A 238 -3.07 -2.80 14.67
C ASP A 238 -4.55 -3.21 14.53
N ALA A 239 -4.92 -3.75 13.38
CA ALA A 239 -6.25 -4.27 13.13
C ALA A 239 -6.69 -5.39 14.08
N CYS A 240 -5.75 -6.09 14.70
CA CYS A 240 -5.97 -7.18 15.65
C CYS A 240 -5.43 -6.87 17.06
N ASP A 241 -5.26 -5.58 17.40
CA ASP A 241 -4.73 -5.10 18.68
C ASP A 241 -3.35 -5.70 19.05
N GLU A 242 -2.54 -6.04 18.04
CA GLU A 242 -1.19 -6.57 18.28
C GLU A 242 -0.18 -5.43 18.46
N THR A 243 0.86 -5.67 19.27
CA THR A 243 1.97 -4.72 19.48
C THR A 243 2.65 -4.38 18.15
N LEU A 244 2.83 -3.08 17.88
CA LEU A 244 3.48 -2.62 16.67
C LEU A 244 4.99 -2.88 16.68
N TYR A 245 5.55 -3.09 15.50
CA TYR A 245 6.99 -3.26 15.32
C TYR A 245 7.65 -1.97 14.86
N TYR A 246 8.93 -1.84 15.16
CA TYR A 246 9.82 -0.81 14.65
C TYR A 246 10.85 -1.47 13.70
N TYR A 247 11.36 -0.71 12.75
CA TYR A 247 12.34 -1.22 11.79
C TYR A 247 13.57 -1.86 12.47
N SER A 248 14.03 -1.30 13.58
CA SER A 248 15.14 -1.86 14.38
C SER A 248 14.94 -3.32 14.80
N TYR A 249 13.69 -3.78 14.89
CA TYR A 249 13.36 -5.17 15.24
C TYR A 249 13.83 -6.18 14.18
N PHE A 250 13.94 -5.77 12.93
CA PHE A 250 14.33 -6.62 11.79
C PHE A 250 15.80 -6.52 11.43
N ASN A 251 16.55 -5.62 12.05
CA ASN A 251 17.98 -5.38 11.80
C ASN A 251 18.93 -6.16 12.72
N LEU A 252 18.40 -7.02 13.58
CA LEU A 252 19.18 -7.86 14.53
C LEU A 252 19.59 -9.19 13.88
#